data_349a69bf960a61f833d288c69d4db734
#
_entry.id   349a69bf960a61f833d288c69d4db734
#
_cell.length_a   1.000
_cell.length_b   1.000
_cell.length_c   1.000
_cell.angle_alpha   90.00
_cell.angle_beta   90.00
_cell.angle_gamma   90.00
#
_symmetry.space_group_name_H-M   'P 1'
#
loop_
_entity.id
_entity.type
_entity.pdbx_description
1 polymer ?
#
loop_
_entity_poly.entity_id
_entity_poly.type
_entity_poly.pdbx_seq_one_letter_code
_entity_poly.pdbx_strand_id
1 'polypeptide(L)'
;MIHPLTNNSGICLAEVMVAMAAGAVILSTTFHALTLFESKLTAQQDAMSRHQDQRLGLHVLEEELRLAGTGLPTDSPAISSLGAQEIAFAANLDNLTTVLTEPASALQQELPVLNGSNWNQGKHVVICSADHCAEGILARDGRRTSLSLTAPLGVAFAAGSEVFVSNRLRYYVSAPSGGKKNLMRQVDGGANAIIGDVTHFQLDYLNKQGQPTSDAAFVSRVRIDLVVGHDQQGAVTEVGLRGR
;
A
#
# COMPACT_ATOMS: atom_id res chain seq x y z
N MET A 1 -39.40 -78.95 21.80
CA MET A 1 -38.74 -78.31 22.93
C MET A 1 -37.38 -77.77 22.42
N ILE A 2 -37.27 -76.47 22.23
CA ILE A 2 -36.05 -75.80 21.75
C ILE A 2 -35.42 -75.19 23.02
N HIS A 3 -34.25 -75.73 23.43
CA HIS A 3 -33.48 -75.13 24.51
C HIS A 3 -32.77 -73.90 24.00
N PRO A 4 -32.89 -72.72 24.63
CA PRO A 4 -32.02 -71.59 24.34
C PRO A 4 -30.67 -71.84 25.00
N LEU A 5 -29.63 -71.93 24.19
CA LEU A 5 -28.21 -71.86 24.61
C LEU A 5 -27.92 -70.45 25.09
N THR A 6 -28.05 -70.15 26.36
CA THR A 6 -27.54 -68.96 27.00
C THR A 6 -26.01 -69.13 27.15
N ASN A 7 -25.24 -68.63 26.23
CA ASN A 7 -23.79 -68.58 26.33
C ASN A 7 -23.43 -67.41 27.27
N ASN A 8 -23.27 -67.62 28.54
CA ASN A 8 -22.74 -66.71 29.53
C ASN A 8 -21.20 -66.75 29.51
N SER A 9 -20.59 -66.33 28.45
CA SER A 9 -19.15 -66.10 28.44
C SER A 9 -18.87 -64.75 29.15
N GLY A 10 -18.41 -64.83 30.41
CA GLY A 10 -17.97 -63.68 31.18
C GLY A 10 -16.78 -62.99 30.47
N ILE A 11 -16.79 -61.64 30.32
CA ILE A 11 -15.70 -60.86 29.77
C ILE A 11 -14.48 -61.05 30.68
N CYS A 12 -13.38 -61.54 30.13
CA CYS A 12 -12.14 -61.72 30.88
C CYS A 12 -11.46 -60.33 31.07
N LEU A 13 -10.95 -60.05 32.27
CA LEU A 13 -10.26 -58.80 32.60
C LEU A 13 -9.12 -58.51 31.60
N ALA A 14 -8.42 -59.54 31.13
CA ALA A 14 -7.36 -59.40 30.11
C ALA A 14 -7.89 -58.86 28.78
N GLU A 15 -9.10 -59.23 28.37
CA GLU A 15 -9.73 -58.81 27.13
C GLU A 15 -10.07 -57.28 27.17
N VAL A 16 -10.54 -56.81 28.34
CA VAL A 16 -10.78 -55.37 28.57
C VAL A 16 -9.47 -54.59 28.56
N MET A 17 -8.39 -55.10 29.17
CA MET A 17 -7.09 -54.44 29.18
C MET A 17 -6.50 -54.32 27.74
N VAL A 18 -6.62 -55.37 26.94
CA VAL A 18 -6.16 -55.36 25.55
C VAL A 18 -6.99 -54.39 24.73
N ALA A 19 -8.30 -54.34 24.90
CA ALA A 19 -9.16 -53.40 24.19
C ALA A 19 -8.85 -51.94 24.58
N MET A 20 -8.62 -51.66 25.87
CA MET A 20 -8.20 -50.33 26.32
C MET A 20 -6.85 -49.92 25.78
N ALA A 21 -5.85 -50.81 25.76
CA ALA A 21 -4.54 -50.56 25.19
C ALA A 21 -4.62 -50.28 23.67
N ALA A 22 -5.37 -51.08 22.93
CA ALA A 22 -5.60 -50.86 21.50
C ALA A 22 -6.35 -49.53 21.24
N GLY A 23 -7.37 -49.22 22.04
CA GLY A 23 -8.11 -47.97 21.99
C GLY A 23 -7.20 -46.75 22.25
N ALA A 24 -6.33 -46.84 23.25
CA ALA A 24 -5.38 -45.76 23.56
C ALA A 24 -4.36 -45.52 22.40
N VAL A 25 -3.87 -46.56 21.75
CA VAL A 25 -2.99 -46.44 20.56
C VAL A 25 -3.71 -45.78 19.40
N ILE A 26 -4.96 -46.20 19.12
CA ILE A 26 -5.77 -45.60 18.04
C ILE A 26 -6.03 -44.10 18.31
N LEU A 27 -6.44 -43.77 19.53
CA LEU A 27 -6.69 -42.37 19.93
C LEU A 27 -5.42 -41.53 19.83
N SER A 28 -4.27 -42.05 20.29
CA SER A 28 -2.96 -41.34 20.19
C SER A 28 -2.56 -41.07 18.76
N THR A 29 -2.68 -42.06 17.87
CA THR A 29 -2.34 -41.89 16.44
C THR A 29 -3.28 -40.93 15.73
N THR A 30 -4.59 -40.99 16.06
CA THR A 30 -5.58 -40.04 15.50
C THR A 30 -5.32 -38.63 15.96
N PHE A 31 -5.01 -38.43 17.23
CA PHE A 31 -4.68 -37.09 17.78
C PHE A 31 -3.39 -36.53 17.14
N HIS A 32 -2.37 -37.36 16.98
CA HIS A 32 -1.13 -36.94 16.30
C HIS A 32 -1.39 -36.59 14.84
N ALA A 33 -2.21 -37.35 14.13
CA ALA A 33 -2.58 -37.04 12.75
C ALA A 33 -3.35 -35.70 12.64
N LEU A 34 -4.25 -35.40 13.56
CA LEU A 34 -4.99 -34.14 13.64
C LEU A 34 -4.06 -32.95 13.85
N THR A 35 -3.14 -33.04 14.81
CA THR A 35 -2.18 -31.94 15.07
C THR A 35 -1.26 -31.66 13.88
N LEU A 36 -0.82 -32.71 13.17
CA LEU A 36 -0.06 -32.54 11.93
C LEU A 36 -0.89 -31.90 10.81
N PHE A 37 -2.16 -32.27 10.70
CA PHE A 37 -3.05 -31.71 9.72
C PHE A 37 -3.34 -30.22 9.99
N GLU A 38 -3.64 -29.86 11.25
CA GLU A 38 -3.83 -28.47 11.67
C GLU A 38 -2.60 -27.61 11.40
N SER A 39 -1.41 -28.10 11.72
CA SER A 39 -0.18 -27.35 11.46
C SER A 39 0.07 -27.09 9.96
N LYS A 40 -0.25 -28.07 9.10
CA LYS A 40 -0.16 -27.90 7.64
C LYS A 40 -1.21 -26.93 7.10
N LEU A 41 -2.45 -26.99 7.60
CA LEU A 41 -3.49 -26.04 7.22
C LEU A 41 -3.12 -24.61 7.57
N THR A 42 -2.62 -24.37 8.79
CA THR A 42 -2.17 -23.06 9.22
C THR A 42 -1.03 -22.53 8.31
N ALA A 43 -0.04 -23.38 8.02
CA ALA A 43 1.05 -23.01 7.13
C ALA A 43 0.55 -22.65 5.69
N GLN A 44 -0.45 -23.39 5.18
CA GLN A 44 -1.06 -23.08 3.89
C GLN A 44 -1.85 -21.77 3.92
N GLN A 45 -2.63 -21.53 4.98
CA GLN A 45 -3.37 -20.27 5.15
C GLN A 45 -2.44 -19.07 5.21
N ASP A 46 -1.34 -19.18 5.98
CA ASP A 46 -0.32 -18.13 6.07
C ASP A 46 0.35 -17.85 4.72
N ALA A 47 0.63 -18.88 3.94
CA ALA A 47 1.19 -18.73 2.61
C ALA A 47 0.20 -18.02 1.66
N MET A 48 -1.07 -18.43 1.66
CA MET A 48 -2.12 -17.79 0.87
C MET A 48 -2.32 -16.32 1.26
N SER A 49 -2.36 -16.01 2.55
CA SER A 49 -2.48 -14.63 3.04
C SER A 49 -1.31 -13.77 2.57
N ARG A 50 -0.06 -14.26 2.69
CA ARG A 50 1.12 -13.54 2.20
C ARG A 50 1.06 -13.24 0.69
N HIS A 51 0.63 -14.21 -0.12
CA HIS A 51 0.47 -13.99 -1.56
C HIS A 51 -0.61 -12.97 -1.89
N GLN A 52 -1.72 -12.96 -1.15
CA GLN A 52 -2.77 -11.95 -1.31
C GLN A 52 -2.27 -10.56 -0.94
N ASP A 53 -1.59 -10.42 0.20
CA ASP A 53 -1.01 -9.16 0.67
C ASP A 53 0.04 -8.64 -0.32
N GLN A 54 0.89 -9.50 -0.85
CA GLN A 54 1.87 -9.16 -1.88
C GLN A 54 1.21 -8.61 -3.14
N ARG A 55 0.19 -9.31 -3.66
CA ARG A 55 -0.53 -8.88 -4.87
C ARG A 55 -1.27 -7.57 -4.66
N LEU A 56 -1.95 -7.43 -3.52
CA LEU A 56 -2.70 -6.21 -3.20
C LEU A 56 -1.76 -5.03 -2.98
N GLY A 57 -0.71 -5.20 -2.19
CA GLY A 57 0.27 -4.15 -1.93
C GLY A 57 1.02 -3.72 -3.19
N LEU A 58 1.39 -4.67 -4.05
CA LEU A 58 2.02 -4.37 -5.33
C LEU A 58 1.05 -3.62 -6.26
N HIS A 59 -0.20 -4.04 -6.33
CA HIS A 59 -1.23 -3.36 -7.13
C HIS A 59 -1.44 -1.91 -6.68
N VAL A 60 -1.49 -1.66 -5.36
CA VAL A 60 -1.59 -0.28 -4.83
C VAL A 60 -0.38 0.55 -5.24
N LEU A 61 0.84 0.01 -5.10
CA LEU A 61 2.07 0.70 -5.53
C LEU A 61 2.04 1.01 -7.03
N GLU A 62 1.63 0.06 -7.88
CA GLU A 62 1.52 0.25 -9.33
C GLU A 62 0.53 1.36 -9.70
N GLU A 63 -0.68 1.33 -9.12
CA GLU A 63 -1.71 2.32 -9.39
C GLU A 63 -1.27 3.73 -8.95
N GLU A 64 -0.65 3.85 -7.78
CA GLU A 64 -0.17 5.14 -7.28
C GLU A 64 1.03 5.66 -8.08
N LEU A 65 1.93 4.79 -8.54
CA LEU A 65 3.01 5.17 -9.45
C LEU A 65 2.48 5.66 -10.80
N ARG A 66 1.40 5.05 -11.32
CA ARG A 66 0.76 5.56 -12.55
C ARG A 66 0.19 6.97 -12.37
N LEU A 67 -0.20 7.33 -11.15
CA LEU A 67 -0.69 8.67 -10.83
C LEU A 67 0.44 9.67 -10.56
N ALA A 68 1.71 9.23 -10.48
CA ALA A 68 2.83 10.11 -10.21
C ALA A 68 2.88 11.28 -11.20
N GLY A 69 2.92 12.49 -10.67
CA GLY A 69 2.90 13.73 -11.44
C GLY A 69 1.53 14.22 -11.88
N THR A 70 0.45 13.47 -11.60
CA THR A 70 -0.91 13.97 -11.89
C THR A 70 -1.23 15.15 -10.97
N GLY A 71 -1.73 16.23 -11.58
CA GLY A 71 -2.03 17.45 -10.83
C GLY A 71 -0.77 18.27 -10.47
N LEU A 72 0.39 17.98 -11.04
CA LEU A 72 1.57 18.81 -10.91
C LEU A 72 1.82 19.60 -12.20
N PRO A 73 2.47 20.79 -12.10
CA PRO A 73 2.94 21.51 -13.25
C PRO A 73 3.82 20.61 -14.13
N THR A 74 3.77 20.83 -15.46
CA THR A 74 4.54 20.04 -16.44
C THR A 74 6.06 20.10 -16.17
N ASP A 75 6.53 21.19 -15.58
CA ASP A 75 7.94 21.42 -15.28
C ASP A 75 8.38 20.90 -13.89
N SER A 76 7.43 20.46 -13.05
CA SER A 76 7.75 19.91 -11.73
C SER A 76 8.08 18.42 -11.84
N PRO A 77 9.18 17.97 -11.22
CA PRO A 77 9.51 16.54 -11.20
C PRO A 77 8.43 15.77 -10.44
N ALA A 78 7.82 14.78 -11.11
CA ALA A 78 6.83 13.90 -10.45
C ALA A 78 7.47 13.12 -9.30
N ILE A 79 8.71 12.68 -9.50
CA ILE A 79 9.50 11.93 -8.55
C ILE A 79 10.44 12.89 -7.82
N SER A 80 10.39 12.88 -6.50
CA SER A 80 11.21 13.73 -5.63
C SER A 80 12.44 13.01 -5.07
N SER A 81 12.42 11.68 -5.01
CA SER A 81 13.57 10.87 -4.56
C SER A 81 13.61 9.53 -5.29
N LEU A 82 14.80 9.14 -5.74
CA LEU A 82 15.12 7.86 -6.37
C LEU A 82 16.08 7.08 -5.49
N GLY A 83 15.71 5.88 -5.10
CA GLY A 83 16.58 4.96 -4.38
C GLY A 83 16.32 3.52 -4.80
N ALA A 84 17.29 2.63 -4.58
CA ALA A 84 17.13 1.23 -4.93
C ALA A 84 16.01 0.53 -4.13
N GLN A 85 15.75 0.97 -2.91
CA GLN A 85 14.72 0.42 -2.02
C GLN A 85 13.74 1.49 -1.52
N GLU A 86 13.73 2.63 -2.17
CA GLU A 86 12.88 3.76 -1.80
C GLU A 86 12.53 4.58 -3.05
N ILE A 87 11.30 5.05 -3.10
CA ILE A 87 10.86 6.05 -4.07
C ILE A 87 9.93 7.05 -3.38
N ALA A 88 10.12 8.34 -3.66
CA ALA A 88 9.19 9.38 -3.24
C ALA A 88 8.69 10.17 -4.45
N PHE A 89 7.40 10.44 -4.49
CA PHE A 89 6.75 11.14 -5.58
C PHE A 89 5.51 11.90 -5.08
N ALA A 90 5.01 12.79 -5.91
CA ALA A 90 3.76 13.50 -5.65
C ALA A 90 2.67 13.08 -6.64
N ALA A 91 1.44 12.99 -6.16
CA ALA A 91 0.26 12.62 -6.97
C ALA A 91 -1.02 13.20 -6.36
N ASN A 92 -2.04 13.42 -7.17
CA ASN A 92 -3.37 13.76 -6.70
C ASN A 92 -4.20 12.48 -6.53
N LEU A 93 -4.11 11.83 -5.36
CA LEU A 93 -4.79 10.55 -5.09
C LEU A 93 -6.30 10.68 -5.03
N ASP A 94 -6.78 11.80 -4.48
CA ASP A 94 -8.20 12.04 -4.26
C ASP A 94 -8.91 12.61 -5.51
N ASN A 95 -8.13 12.89 -6.58
CA ASN A 95 -8.60 13.59 -7.78
C ASN A 95 -9.35 14.90 -7.47
N LEU A 96 -8.92 15.58 -6.40
CA LEU A 96 -9.51 16.84 -5.98
C LEU A 96 -8.89 17.99 -6.78
N THR A 97 -9.72 18.61 -7.59
CA THR A 97 -9.37 19.78 -8.40
C THR A 97 -10.46 20.84 -8.31
N THR A 98 -10.08 22.10 -8.38
CA THR A 98 -10.98 23.24 -8.47
C THR A 98 -10.29 24.39 -9.21
N VAL A 99 -11.00 25.50 -9.37
CA VAL A 99 -10.42 26.72 -9.98
C VAL A 99 -10.72 27.92 -9.11
N LEU A 100 -9.86 28.93 -9.15
CA LEU A 100 -10.12 30.22 -8.50
C LEU A 100 -11.28 30.92 -9.20
N THR A 101 -12.27 31.37 -8.46
CA THR A 101 -13.41 32.16 -8.98
C THR A 101 -13.10 33.64 -9.14
N GLU A 102 -12.15 34.13 -8.34
CA GLU A 102 -11.70 35.51 -8.33
C GLU A 102 -10.16 35.55 -8.26
N PRO A 103 -9.51 36.65 -8.68
CA PRO A 103 -8.05 36.78 -8.54
C PRO A 103 -7.64 36.72 -7.05
N ALA A 104 -6.54 35.99 -6.78
CA ALA A 104 -5.93 35.91 -5.46
C ALA A 104 -4.64 36.76 -5.43
N SER A 105 -4.52 37.65 -4.44
CA SER A 105 -3.31 38.45 -4.24
C SER A 105 -2.21 37.64 -3.55
N ALA A 106 -0.96 38.07 -3.72
CA ALA A 106 0.21 37.43 -3.12
C ALA A 106 0.15 37.27 -1.58
N LEU A 107 -0.54 38.18 -0.89
CA LEU A 107 -0.65 38.15 0.56
C LEU A 107 -1.93 37.47 1.06
N GLN A 108 -2.77 37.00 0.17
CA GLN A 108 -4.04 36.38 0.51
C GLN A 108 -3.87 34.96 1.00
N GLN A 109 -4.54 34.61 2.08
CA GLN A 109 -4.57 33.26 2.64
C GLN A 109 -5.90 32.54 2.37
N GLU A 110 -6.98 33.27 2.09
CA GLU A 110 -8.28 32.68 1.78
C GLU A 110 -8.50 32.77 0.26
N LEU A 111 -8.58 31.62 -0.37
CA LEU A 111 -8.71 31.48 -1.82
C LEU A 111 -10.19 31.29 -2.18
N PRO A 112 -10.79 32.17 -2.98
CA PRO A 112 -12.14 31.95 -3.52
C PRO A 112 -12.07 30.86 -4.61
N VAL A 113 -12.80 29.77 -4.41
CA VAL A 113 -12.79 28.62 -5.31
C VAL A 113 -14.19 28.21 -5.74
N LEU A 114 -14.30 27.53 -6.88
CA LEU A 114 -15.57 27.05 -7.39
C LEU A 114 -16.18 25.97 -6.49
N ASN A 115 -15.36 25.05 -6.00
CA ASN A 115 -15.76 24.03 -5.04
C ASN A 115 -14.58 23.62 -4.16
N GLY A 116 -14.63 23.95 -2.88
CA GLY A 116 -13.66 23.55 -1.87
C GLY A 116 -14.18 22.46 -0.92
N SER A 117 -15.34 21.84 -1.20
CA SER A 117 -15.89 20.76 -0.36
C SER A 117 -15.01 19.52 -0.39
N ASN A 118 -14.89 18.82 0.73
CA ASN A 118 -14.07 17.58 0.90
C ASN A 118 -12.54 17.80 0.84
N TRP A 119 -12.10 19.03 0.95
CA TRP A 119 -10.67 19.35 1.07
C TRP A 119 -10.29 19.39 2.55
N ASN A 120 -9.62 18.37 3.05
CA ASN A 120 -9.31 18.24 4.47
C ASN A 120 -8.15 19.14 4.89
N GLN A 121 -8.17 19.61 6.14
CA GLN A 121 -7.09 20.34 6.79
C GLN A 121 -5.75 19.59 6.65
N GLY A 122 -4.67 20.33 6.48
CA GLY A 122 -3.31 19.77 6.38
C GLY A 122 -2.93 19.22 5.00
N LYS A 123 -3.87 19.17 4.04
CA LYS A 123 -3.55 18.75 2.67
C LYS A 123 -2.64 19.77 1.99
N HIS A 124 -1.65 19.27 1.26
CA HIS A 124 -0.87 20.10 0.34
C HIS A 124 -1.69 20.42 -0.90
N VAL A 125 -1.65 21.66 -1.31
CA VAL A 125 -2.33 22.15 -2.51
C VAL A 125 -1.34 22.86 -3.42
N VAL A 126 -1.54 22.73 -4.71
CA VAL A 126 -0.78 23.46 -5.73
C VAL A 126 -1.77 24.30 -6.50
N ILE A 127 -1.43 25.57 -6.68
CA ILE A 127 -2.18 26.53 -7.49
C ILE A 127 -1.32 26.85 -8.72
N CYS A 128 -1.89 26.70 -9.91
CA CYS A 128 -1.19 26.96 -11.16
C CYS A 128 -1.96 27.94 -12.03
N SER A 129 -1.21 28.91 -12.57
CA SER A 129 -1.58 29.67 -13.76
C SER A 129 -0.79 29.16 -14.96
N ALA A 130 -0.95 29.81 -16.13
CA ALA A 130 -0.19 29.46 -17.32
C ALA A 130 1.34 29.62 -17.13
N ASP A 131 1.76 30.57 -16.29
CA ASP A 131 3.15 31.00 -16.21
C ASP A 131 3.89 30.53 -14.95
N HIS A 132 3.16 30.23 -13.87
CA HIS A 132 3.76 29.86 -12.59
C HIS A 132 2.80 29.07 -11.71
N CYS A 133 3.38 28.34 -10.74
CA CYS A 133 2.65 27.62 -9.71
C CYS A 133 3.18 27.99 -8.33
N ALA A 134 2.35 27.82 -7.31
CA ALA A 134 2.75 27.93 -5.91
C ALA A 134 2.12 26.78 -5.10
N GLU A 135 2.84 26.36 -4.06
CA GLU A 135 2.38 25.37 -3.11
C GLU A 135 1.85 26.04 -1.85
N GLY A 136 0.86 25.42 -1.24
CA GLY A 136 0.31 25.81 0.05
C GLY A 136 -0.15 24.61 0.86
N ILE A 137 -0.49 24.85 2.12
CA ILE A 137 -1.07 23.83 3.01
C ILE A 137 -2.40 24.37 3.52
N LEU A 138 -3.43 23.55 3.54
CA LEU A 138 -4.73 23.94 4.06
C LEU A 138 -4.70 24.12 5.58
N ALA A 139 -5.06 25.30 6.05
CA ALA A 139 -5.14 25.66 7.47
C ALA A 139 -6.35 25.02 8.17
N ARG A 140 -7.39 24.73 7.43
CA ARG A 140 -8.66 24.14 7.89
C ARG A 140 -9.35 23.40 6.75
N ASP A 141 -10.37 22.63 7.07
CA ASP A 141 -11.22 22.00 6.07
C ASP A 141 -11.79 23.03 5.10
N GLY A 142 -11.79 22.67 3.84
CA GLY A 142 -12.29 23.51 2.77
C GLY A 142 -13.79 23.77 2.90
N ARG A 143 -14.20 24.98 2.59
CA ARG A 143 -15.61 25.36 2.48
C ARG A 143 -16.02 25.33 1.02
N ARG A 144 -17.32 25.24 0.77
CA ARG A 144 -17.85 25.15 -0.58
C ARG A 144 -17.25 26.18 -1.54
N THR A 145 -17.03 27.41 -1.10
CA THR A 145 -16.58 28.52 -1.94
C THR A 145 -15.21 29.09 -1.56
N SER A 146 -14.52 28.48 -0.59
CA SER A 146 -13.20 28.98 -0.18
C SER A 146 -12.29 27.89 0.39
N LEU A 147 -11.00 28.07 0.16
CA LEU A 147 -9.92 27.32 0.78
C LEU A 147 -9.04 28.28 1.59
N SER A 148 -8.67 27.90 2.82
CA SER A 148 -7.79 28.70 3.67
C SER A 148 -6.42 28.06 3.75
N LEU A 149 -5.37 28.84 3.52
CA LEU A 149 -3.99 28.40 3.59
C LEU A 149 -3.35 28.76 4.93
N THR A 150 -2.35 27.99 5.34
CA THR A 150 -1.54 28.25 6.55
C THR A 150 -0.65 29.48 6.41
N ALA A 151 -0.24 29.77 5.18
CA ALA A 151 0.60 30.92 4.81
C ALA A 151 0.14 31.52 3.47
N PRO A 152 0.41 32.81 3.21
CA PRO A 152 0.11 33.41 1.92
C PRO A 152 0.98 32.81 0.82
N LEU A 153 0.48 32.82 -0.42
CA LEU A 153 1.12 32.20 -1.59
C LEU A 153 2.43 32.89 -2.03
N GLY A 154 2.63 34.16 -1.68
CA GLY A 154 3.79 34.95 -2.11
C GLY A 154 3.73 35.47 -3.55
N VAL A 155 2.81 34.93 -4.36
CA VAL A 155 2.55 35.34 -5.75
C VAL A 155 1.06 35.49 -5.98
N ALA A 156 0.69 36.30 -6.96
CA ALA A 156 -0.72 36.54 -7.31
C ALA A 156 -1.17 35.58 -8.41
N PHE A 157 -2.44 35.18 -8.38
CA PHE A 157 -3.06 34.31 -9.36
C PHE A 157 -4.31 34.96 -9.95
N ALA A 158 -4.54 34.77 -11.23
CA ALA A 158 -5.76 35.23 -11.91
C ALA A 158 -6.96 34.33 -11.57
N ALA A 159 -8.17 34.84 -11.77
CA ALA A 159 -9.37 33.99 -11.80
C ALA A 159 -9.21 32.92 -12.89
N GLY A 160 -9.72 31.70 -12.62
CA GLY A 160 -9.56 30.55 -13.51
C GLY A 160 -8.27 29.75 -13.31
N SER A 161 -7.33 30.21 -12.44
CA SER A 161 -6.16 29.41 -12.08
C SER A 161 -6.59 28.09 -11.45
N GLU A 162 -5.92 27.01 -11.85
CA GLU A 162 -6.23 25.67 -11.35
C GLU A 162 -5.67 25.46 -9.95
N VAL A 163 -6.44 24.77 -9.10
CA VAL A 163 -6.05 24.38 -7.75
C VAL A 163 -6.28 22.89 -7.60
N PHE A 164 -5.29 22.16 -7.15
CA PHE A 164 -5.37 20.70 -6.95
C PHE A 164 -4.64 20.26 -5.70
N VAL A 165 -5.05 19.10 -5.17
CA VAL A 165 -4.36 18.45 -4.05
C VAL A 165 -3.12 17.75 -4.58
N SER A 166 -2.02 17.89 -3.86
CA SER A 166 -0.77 17.19 -4.10
C SER A 166 -0.41 16.35 -2.88
N ASN A 167 -0.69 15.04 -2.92
CA ASN A 167 -0.25 14.14 -1.87
C ASN A 167 1.23 13.82 -2.06
N ARG A 168 1.99 13.79 -0.97
CA ARG A 168 3.39 13.35 -0.95
C ARG A 168 3.45 11.87 -0.56
N LEU A 169 3.83 11.03 -1.50
CA LEU A 169 3.94 9.59 -1.33
C LEU A 169 5.40 9.18 -1.19
N ARG A 170 5.65 8.21 -0.32
CA ARG A 170 6.93 7.56 -0.16
C ARG A 170 6.74 6.08 0.07
N TYR A 171 7.41 5.26 -0.74
CA TYR A 171 7.51 3.83 -0.55
C TYR A 171 8.94 3.46 -0.17
N TYR A 172 9.10 2.69 0.89
CA TYR A 172 10.43 2.31 1.37
C TYR A 172 10.38 1.02 2.18
N VAL A 173 11.50 0.31 2.23
CA VAL A 173 11.65 -0.89 3.08
C VAL A 173 12.09 -0.47 4.48
N SER A 174 11.32 -0.87 5.48
CA SER A 174 11.66 -0.68 6.90
C SER A 174 11.99 -2.02 7.55
N ALA A 175 13.08 -2.05 8.33
CA ALA A 175 13.47 -3.19 9.14
C ALA A 175 13.37 -2.78 10.62
N PRO A 176 12.28 -3.06 11.32
CA PRO A 176 12.20 -2.83 12.76
C PRO A 176 13.25 -3.68 13.49
N SER A 177 13.78 -3.19 14.61
CA SER A 177 14.86 -3.85 15.37
C SER A 177 14.55 -5.33 15.62
N GLY A 178 15.29 -6.22 14.96
CA GLY A 178 15.15 -7.68 15.08
C GLY A 178 13.93 -8.30 14.39
N GLY A 179 13.18 -7.53 13.60
CA GLY A 179 11.97 -7.96 12.91
C GLY A 179 12.14 -8.23 11.42
N LYS A 180 11.08 -8.75 10.82
CA LYS A 180 10.96 -8.94 9.39
C LYS A 180 10.88 -7.58 8.69
N LYS A 181 11.46 -7.48 7.50
CA LYS A 181 11.36 -6.25 6.68
C LYS A 181 9.95 -6.10 6.14
N ASN A 182 9.46 -4.87 6.10
CA ASN A 182 8.17 -4.54 5.54
C ASN A 182 8.31 -3.47 4.46
N LEU A 183 7.52 -3.57 3.39
CA LEU A 183 7.32 -2.45 2.47
C LEU A 183 6.31 -1.48 3.08
N MET A 184 6.79 -0.28 3.34
CA MET A 184 6.02 0.80 3.94
C MET A 184 5.49 1.73 2.85
N ARG A 185 4.24 2.14 2.99
CA ARG A 185 3.61 3.22 2.24
C ARG A 185 3.38 4.40 3.17
N GLN A 186 3.90 5.55 2.82
CA GLN A 186 3.71 6.80 3.55
C GLN A 186 2.99 7.80 2.66
N VAL A 187 1.93 8.42 3.19
CA VAL A 187 1.17 9.48 2.52
C VAL A 187 1.04 10.66 3.46
N ASP A 188 1.51 11.83 3.05
CA ASP A 188 1.43 13.08 3.81
C ASP A 188 1.95 12.93 5.26
N GLY A 189 2.93 12.07 5.50
CA GLY A 189 3.54 11.80 6.79
C GLY A 189 2.97 10.58 7.55
N GLY A 190 1.78 10.11 7.24
CA GLY A 190 1.21 8.88 7.80
C GLY A 190 1.79 7.63 7.11
N ALA A 191 2.39 6.71 7.87
CA ALA A 191 3.03 5.51 7.32
C ALA A 191 2.35 4.22 7.78
N ASN A 192 2.11 3.30 6.84
CA ASN A 192 1.55 1.98 7.08
C ASN A 192 2.36 0.90 6.33
N ALA A 193 2.50 -0.28 6.93
CA ALA A 193 3.02 -1.44 6.22
C ALA A 193 1.95 -1.98 5.26
N ILE A 194 2.32 -2.18 4.00
CA ILE A 194 1.41 -2.71 2.97
C ILE A 194 1.78 -4.14 2.56
N ILE A 195 3.06 -4.52 2.68
CA ILE A 195 3.54 -5.88 2.44
C ILE A 195 4.50 -6.24 3.56
N GLY A 196 4.21 -7.34 4.25
CA GLY A 196 5.08 -7.88 5.30
C GLY A 196 6.06 -8.93 4.77
N ASP A 197 7.07 -9.25 5.58
CA ASP A 197 8.04 -10.34 5.32
C ASP A 197 8.81 -10.19 3.99
N VAL A 198 9.18 -8.94 3.63
CA VAL A 198 9.91 -8.63 2.40
C VAL A 198 11.35 -9.10 2.52
N THR A 199 11.77 -10.02 1.65
CA THR A 199 13.16 -10.54 1.60
C THR A 199 14.00 -9.81 0.56
N HIS A 200 13.38 -9.40 -0.55
CA HIS A 200 14.00 -8.59 -1.59
C HIS A 200 13.03 -7.52 -2.08
N PHE A 201 13.53 -6.31 -2.28
CA PHE A 201 12.81 -5.21 -2.93
C PHE A 201 13.83 -4.34 -3.66
N GLN A 202 13.64 -4.18 -4.95
CA GLN A 202 14.53 -3.42 -5.81
C GLN A 202 13.71 -2.58 -6.79
N LEU A 203 14.10 -1.33 -6.97
CA LEU A 203 13.53 -0.41 -7.94
C LEU A 203 14.60 -0.05 -8.98
N ASP A 204 14.26 -0.22 -10.25
CA ASP A 204 15.06 0.24 -11.38
C ASP A 204 14.28 1.28 -12.16
N TYR A 205 14.93 2.37 -12.48
CA TYR A 205 14.33 3.53 -13.14
C TYR A 205 14.74 3.59 -14.59
N LEU A 206 13.76 3.70 -15.48
CA LEU A 206 13.98 3.66 -16.93
C LEU A 206 13.45 4.95 -17.59
N ASN A 207 14.19 5.44 -18.57
CA ASN A 207 13.77 6.55 -19.42
C ASN A 207 12.78 6.08 -20.52
N LYS A 208 12.34 7.01 -21.40
CA LYS A 208 11.42 6.70 -22.52
C LYS A 208 11.98 5.66 -23.49
N GLN A 209 13.28 5.55 -23.61
CA GLN A 209 13.98 4.59 -24.47
C GLN A 209 14.18 3.23 -23.78
N GLY A 210 13.76 3.07 -22.50
CA GLY A 210 13.95 1.86 -21.72
C GLY A 210 15.37 1.69 -21.16
N GLN A 211 16.17 2.75 -21.18
CA GLN A 211 17.54 2.73 -20.62
C GLN A 211 17.50 3.15 -19.14
N PRO A 212 18.37 2.60 -18.29
CA PRO A 212 18.49 3.01 -16.91
C PRO A 212 18.82 4.50 -16.77
N THR A 213 18.18 5.16 -15.81
CA THR A 213 18.44 6.57 -15.49
C THR A 213 18.42 6.80 -13.99
N SER A 214 19.28 7.70 -13.52
CA SER A 214 19.30 8.19 -12.13
C SER A 214 18.73 9.60 -12.00
N ASP A 215 18.30 10.21 -13.10
CA ASP A 215 17.71 11.54 -13.12
C ASP A 215 16.18 11.44 -13.08
N ALA A 216 15.58 11.95 -11.99
CA ALA A 216 14.14 11.95 -11.76
C ALA A 216 13.35 12.64 -12.90
N ALA A 217 13.95 13.61 -13.57
CA ALA A 217 13.32 14.32 -14.68
C ALA A 217 13.09 13.44 -15.91
N PHE A 218 13.90 12.41 -16.11
CA PHE A 218 13.83 11.51 -17.27
C PHE A 218 13.16 10.16 -16.99
N VAL A 219 12.79 9.87 -15.74
CA VAL A 219 12.09 8.62 -15.41
C VAL A 219 10.72 8.59 -16.08
N SER A 220 10.49 7.58 -16.91
CA SER A 220 9.19 7.33 -17.53
C SER A 220 8.59 5.99 -17.12
N ARG A 221 9.42 5.07 -16.62
CA ARG A 221 8.99 3.74 -16.13
C ARG A 221 9.79 3.36 -14.89
N VAL A 222 9.14 2.61 -14.02
CA VAL A 222 9.75 2.02 -12.83
C VAL A 222 9.56 0.52 -12.90
N ARG A 223 10.66 -0.23 -12.86
CA ARG A 223 10.62 -1.69 -12.69
C ARG A 223 10.74 -2.01 -11.22
N ILE A 224 9.87 -2.86 -10.75
CA ILE A 224 9.77 -3.28 -9.36
C ILE A 224 10.08 -4.77 -9.31
N ASP A 225 11.06 -5.16 -8.52
CA ASP A 225 11.37 -6.55 -8.18
C ASP A 225 11.12 -6.77 -6.70
N LEU A 226 10.19 -7.67 -6.37
CA LEU A 226 9.72 -7.91 -5.02
C LEU A 226 9.65 -9.40 -4.73
N VAL A 227 10.31 -9.84 -3.64
CA VAL A 227 10.21 -11.19 -3.09
C VAL A 227 9.75 -11.13 -1.64
N VAL A 228 8.77 -11.96 -1.29
CA VAL A 228 8.18 -12.04 0.05
C VAL A 228 8.34 -13.44 0.63
N GLY A 229 8.76 -13.53 1.89
CA GLY A 229 8.93 -14.80 2.60
C GLY A 229 10.11 -15.62 2.07
N HIS A 230 10.06 -16.92 2.28
CA HIS A 230 11.08 -17.85 1.82
C HIS A 230 10.79 -18.43 0.41
N ASP A 231 9.63 -18.11 -0.17
CA ASP A 231 9.29 -18.52 -1.53
C ASP A 231 10.14 -17.73 -2.53
N GLN A 232 10.89 -18.46 -3.37
CA GLN A 232 11.74 -17.85 -4.41
C GLN A 232 10.95 -17.29 -5.60
N GLN A 233 9.62 -17.29 -5.54
CA GLN A 233 8.78 -16.67 -6.57
C GLN A 233 8.66 -15.18 -6.33
N GLY A 234 9.59 -14.43 -6.92
CA GLY A 234 9.52 -12.97 -6.98
C GLY A 234 8.45 -12.49 -7.95
N ALA A 235 7.87 -11.33 -7.67
CA ALA A 235 7.06 -10.58 -8.62
C ALA A 235 7.92 -9.50 -9.25
N VAL A 236 8.05 -9.55 -10.58
CA VAL A 236 8.70 -8.46 -11.35
C VAL A 236 7.62 -7.79 -12.19
N THR A 237 7.49 -6.48 -12.02
CA THR A 237 6.54 -5.68 -12.79
C THR A 237 7.17 -4.38 -13.28
N GLU A 238 6.63 -3.81 -14.34
CA GLU A 238 7.08 -2.54 -14.90
C GLU A 238 5.89 -1.59 -15.04
N VAL A 239 6.01 -0.41 -14.47
CA VAL A 239 4.96 0.60 -14.40
C VAL A 239 5.38 1.83 -15.18
N GLY A 240 4.56 2.24 -16.15
CA GLY A 240 4.72 3.51 -16.85
C GLY A 240 4.10 4.66 -16.05
N LEU A 241 4.84 5.76 -15.92
CA LEU A 241 4.35 6.98 -15.29
C LEU A 241 3.43 7.75 -16.26
N ARG A 242 2.26 8.19 -15.78
CA ARG A 242 1.34 9.01 -16.59
C ARG A 242 1.92 10.43 -16.72
N GLY A 243 1.93 10.93 -17.96
CA GLY A 243 2.24 12.35 -18.22
C GLY A 243 3.69 12.68 -18.55
N ARG A 244 4.49 11.67 -18.91
CA ARG A 244 5.87 11.93 -19.37
C ARG A 244 6.22 11.23 -20.67
#